data_aa5cf6d98c0d403f2eb09b82ca1c5ddc
#
_entry.id   aa5cf6d98c0d403f2eb09b82ca1c5ddc
#
_cell.length_a   1.000
_cell.length_b   1.000
_cell.length_c   1.000
_cell.angle_alpha   90.00
_cell.angle_beta   90.00
_cell.angle_gamma   90.00
#
_symmetry.space_group_name_H-M   'P 1'
#
loop_
_entity.id
_entity.type
_entity.pdbx_description
1 polymer ?
#
loop_
_entity_poly.entity_id
_entity_poly.type
_entity_poly.pdbx_seq_one_letter_code
_entity_poly.pdbx_strand_id
1 'polypeptide(L)'
;MSTITINVENLTQEEREQLLKLVEKGQKPVGREWPQEGDDCFFSYSNGIGSYVWDNEMVDNYNWQTGNCFHTEEEAEWYREHLKVCAELRRMADGSVEDGAWHVPYYDSLNDHVFVYMHDGYSETPYIFASDESAQKAIDTIGEERLKKYWFRVED
;
A
#
# COMPACT_ATOMS: atom_id res chain seq x y z
N MET A 1 -10.33 9.78 -23.66
CA MET A 1 -10.10 8.30 -23.70
C MET A 1 -9.78 7.96 -25.14
N SER A 2 -8.62 7.32 -25.38
CA SER A 2 -8.24 6.87 -26.72
C SER A 2 -8.79 5.47 -26.95
N THR A 3 -9.59 5.28 -27.99
CA THR A 3 -10.14 3.98 -28.37
C THR A 3 -9.19 3.34 -29.39
N ILE A 4 -8.76 2.11 -29.15
CA ILE A 4 -7.98 1.31 -30.09
C ILE A 4 -8.91 0.25 -30.67
N THR A 5 -9.07 0.26 -32.00
CA THR A 5 -9.85 -0.76 -32.70
C THR A 5 -8.87 -1.79 -33.28
N ILE A 6 -9.05 -3.06 -32.91
CA ILE A 6 -8.21 -4.16 -33.39
C ILE A 6 -9.05 -5.04 -34.32
N ASN A 7 -8.58 -5.26 -35.55
CA ASN A 7 -9.19 -6.22 -36.46
C ASN A 7 -8.68 -7.64 -36.14
N VAL A 8 -9.60 -8.49 -35.67
CA VAL A 8 -9.29 -9.86 -35.23
C VAL A 8 -9.49 -10.94 -36.30
N GLU A 9 -9.94 -10.56 -37.50
CA GLU A 9 -10.28 -11.52 -38.58
C GLU A 9 -9.06 -12.31 -39.05
N ASN A 10 -7.89 -11.67 -39.04
CA ASN A 10 -6.64 -12.29 -39.54
C ASN A 10 -5.78 -12.93 -38.44
N LEU A 11 -6.26 -12.95 -37.18
CA LEU A 11 -5.54 -13.59 -36.09
C LEU A 11 -5.80 -15.08 -36.04
N THR A 12 -4.74 -15.86 -35.81
CA THR A 12 -4.85 -17.26 -35.44
C THR A 12 -5.59 -17.46 -34.14
N GLN A 13 -6.02 -18.67 -33.83
CA GLN A 13 -6.72 -18.97 -32.59
C GLN A 13 -5.84 -18.67 -31.36
N GLU A 14 -4.56 -18.99 -31.46
CA GLU A 14 -3.59 -18.72 -30.36
C GLU A 14 -3.38 -17.21 -30.12
N GLU A 15 -3.29 -16.42 -31.17
CA GLU A 15 -3.17 -14.97 -31.09
C GLU A 15 -4.47 -14.31 -30.52
N ARG A 16 -5.65 -14.87 -30.85
CA ARG A 16 -6.92 -14.42 -30.27
C ARG A 16 -7.00 -14.71 -28.78
N GLU A 17 -6.56 -15.89 -28.35
CA GLU A 17 -6.53 -16.26 -26.92
C GLU A 17 -5.54 -15.39 -26.14
N GLN A 18 -4.38 -15.08 -26.70
CA GLN A 18 -3.41 -14.14 -26.11
C GLN A 18 -3.97 -12.72 -26.03
N LEU A 19 -4.65 -12.25 -27.07
CA LEU A 19 -5.29 -10.94 -27.07
C LEU A 19 -6.40 -10.85 -26.02
N LEU A 20 -7.25 -11.89 -25.89
CA LEU A 20 -8.29 -11.96 -24.89
C LEU A 20 -7.70 -11.90 -23.48
N LYS A 21 -6.63 -12.64 -23.19
CA LYS A 21 -5.91 -12.58 -21.90
C LYS A 21 -5.35 -11.19 -21.62
N LEU A 22 -4.86 -10.48 -22.62
CA LEU A 22 -4.35 -9.11 -22.48
C LEU A 22 -5.49 -8.12 -22.24
N VAL A 23 -6.63 -8.30 -22.92
CA VAL A 23 -7.82 -7.46 -22.73
C VAL A 23 -8.41 -7.69 -21.33
N GLU A 24 -8.54 -8.94 -20.88
CA GLU A 24 -8.99 -9.27 -19.51
C GLU A 24 -8.04 -8.69 -18.46
N LYS A 25 -6.72 -8.77 -18.69
CA LYS A 25 -5.72 -8.16 -17.80
C LYS A 25 -5.82 -6.62 -17.77
N GLY A 26 -6.13 -6.00 -18.92
CA GLY A 26 -6.31 -4.54 -19.04
C GLY A 26 -7.67 -4.04 -18.57
N GLN A 27 -8.67 -4.91 -18.44
CA GLN A 27 -10.02 -4.60 -17.93
C GLN A 27 -10.14 -4.83 -16.42
N LYS A 28 -9.09 -5.34 -15.74
CA LYS A 28 -9.14 -5.38 -14.29
C LYS A 28 -9.40 -3.97 -13.77
N PRO A 29 -10.47 -3.77 -12.98
CA PRO A 29 -10.76 -2.46 -12.43
C PRO A 29 -9.55 -1.94 -11.68
N VAL A 30 -9.22 -0.68 -11.89
CA VAL A 30 -8.22 0.03 -11.10
C VAL A 30 -8.84 0.25 -9.73
N GLY A 31 -8.66 -0.70 -8.83
CA GLY A 31 -9.22 -0.67 -7.48
C GLY A 31 -9.54 -2.08 -6.98
N ARG A 32 -9.83 -2.19 -5.70
CA ARG A 32 -10.31 -3.42 -5.09
C ARG A 32 -11.69 -3.77 -5.64
N GLU A 33 -11.84 -4.98 -6.16
CA GLU A 33 -13.16 -5.51 -6.51
C GLU A 33 -13.98 -5.71 -5.23
N TRP A 34 -15.26 -5.36 -5.30
CA TRP A 34 -16.20 -5.64 -4.21
C TRP A 34 -16.34 -7.16 -4.06
N PRO A 35 -16.21 -7.74 -2.84
CA PRO A 35 -16.39 -9.17 -2.64
C PRO A 35 -17.79 -9.62 -3.04
N GLN A 36 -17.89 -10.84 -3.53
CA GLN A 36 -19.15 -11.47 -3.84
C GLN A 36 -19.58 -12.38 -2.70
N GLU A 37 -20.87 -12.65 -2.60
CA GLU A 37 -21.39 -13.60 -1.62
C GLU A 37 -20.73 -14.98 -1.81
N GLY A 38 -20.13 -15.50 -0.75
CA GLY A 38 -19.38 -16.75 -0.76
C GLY A 38 -17.86 -16.59 -0.89
N ASP A 39 -17.34 -15.38 -1.13
CA ASP A 39 -15.89 -15.14 -1.17
C ASP A 39 -15.28 -15.20 0.24
N ASP A 40 -14.09 -15.76 0.34
CA ASP A 40 -13.28 -15.69 1.55
C ASP A 40 -12.71 -14.26 1.71
N CYS A 41 -12.94 -13.68 2.88
CA CYS A 41 -12.38 -12.39 3.27
C CYS A 41 -11.49 -12.53 4.49
N PHE A 42 -10.33 -11.89 4.43
CA PHE A 42 -9.39 -11.78 5.54
C PHE A 42 -9.44 -10.37 6.11
N PHE A 43 -9.27 -10.23 7.42
CA PHE A 43 -9.28 -8.94 8.08
C PHE A 43 -8.24 -8.88 9.20
N SER A 44 -7.71 -7.69 9.42
CA SER A 44 -6.75 -7.44 10.49
C SER A 44 -7.47 -7.00 11.76
N TYR A 45 -7.08 -7.56 12.90
CA TYR A 45 -7.51 -7.10 14.22
C TYR A 45 -6.30 -6.98 15.17
N SER A 46 -6.53 -6.54 16.39
CA SER A 46 -5.43 -6.18 17.33
C SER A 46 -4.39 -7.27 17.55
N ASN A 47 -4.81 -8.55 17.54
CA ASN A 47 -3.95 -9.67 17.91
C ASN A 47 -3.62 -10.63 16.76
N GLY A 48 -4.09 -10.38 15.53
CA GLY A 48 -3.84 -11.29 14.42
C GLY A 48 -4.66 -10.97 13.17
N ILE A 49 -4.81 -12.00 12.35
CA ILE A 49 -5.66 -12.02 11.18
C ILE A 49 -6.81 -12.97 11.44
N GLY A 50 -8.01 -12.57 11.04
CA GLY A 50 -9.20 -13.41 11.02
C GLY A 50 -9.68 -13.61 9.59
N SER A 51 -10.52 -14.62 9.39
CA SER A 51 -11.19 -14.86 8.12
C SER A 51 -12.68 -15.11 8.33
N TYR A 52 -13.46 -14.77 7.33
CA TYR A 52 -14.88 -15.07 7.25
C TYR A 52 -15.31 -15.20 5.79
N VAL A 53 -16.47 -15.81 5.57
CA VAL A 53 -17.08 -15.85 4.24
C VAL A 53 -17.97 -14.62 4.09
N TRP A 54 -17.82 -13.89 2.99
CA TRP A 54 -18.63 -12.73 2.70
C TRP A 54 -20.09 -13.12 2.50
N ASP A 55 -20.97 -12.58 3.30
CA ASP A 55 -22.43 -12.80 3.22
C ASP A 55 -23.24 -11.49 3.11
N ASN A 56 -22.53 -10.38 2.87
CA ASN A 56 -23.06 -9.04 2.70
C ASN A 56 -23.74 -8.50 3.97
N GLU A 57 -23.33 -8.97 5.14
CA GLU A 57 -23.81 -8.43 6.40
C GLU A 57 -23.21 -7.04 6.71
N MET A 58 -23.72 -6.41 7.75
CA MET A 58 -23.29 -5.08 8.15
C MET A 58 -21.78 -5.04 8.53
N VAL A 59 -21.26 -6.10 9.13
CA VAL A 59 -19.84 -6.20 9.51
C VAL A 59 -18.93 -6.30 8.29
N ASP A 60 -19.36 -7.00 7.25
CA ASP A 60 -18.63 -7.14 5.99
C ASP A 60 -18.52 -5.79 5.30
N ASN A 61 -19.65 -5.11 5.15
CA ASN A 61 -19.71 -3.78 4.57
C ASN A 61 -18.86 -2.78 5.33
N TYR A 62 -18.82 -2.86 6.66
CA TYR A 62 -17.97 -2.02 7.50
C TYR A 62 -16.48 -2.31 7.25
N ASN A 63 -16.07 -3.59 7.25
CA ASN A 63 -14.68 -3.98 6.98
C ASN A 63 -14.23 -3.53 5.58
N TRP A 64 -15.09 -3.68 4.57
CA TRP A 64 -14.80 -3.19 3.24
C TRP A 64 -14.63 -1.67 3.20
N GLN A 65 -15.57 -0.91 3.75
CA GLN A 65 -15.55 0.57 3.76
C GLN A 65 -14.34 1.12 4.50
N THR A 66 -13.88 0.43 5.54
CA THR A 66 -12.68 0.81 6.30
C THR A 66 -11.38 0.30 5.67
N GLY A 67 -11.46 -0.42 4.54
CA GLY A 67 -10.29 -1.00 3.86
C GLY A 67 -9.69 -2.20 4.60
N ASN A 68 -10.43 -2.81 5.51
CA ASN A 68 -10.00 -3.95 6.32
C ASN A 68 -10.61 -5.28 5.87
N CYS A 69 -10.80 -5.46 4.57
CA CYS A 69 -11.19 -6.72 3.94
C CYS A 69 -10.19 -7.04 2.83
N PHE A 70 -9.59 -8.21 2.85
CA PHE A 70 -8.50 -8.63 1.97
C PHE A 70 -8.83 -9.96 1.31
N HIS A 71 -8.30 -10.21 0.12
CA HIS A 71 -8.52 -11.46 -0.60
C HIS A 71 -7.61 -12.59 -0.11
N THR A 72 -6.49 -12.25 0.51
CA THR A 72 -5.53 -13.20 1.06
C THR A 72 -5.10 -12.83 2.47
N GLU A 73 -4.64 -13.84 3.21
CA GLU A 73 -4.08 -13.65 4.55
C GLU A 73 -2.80 -12.81 4.50
N GLU A 74 -1.97 -13.01 3.48
CA GLU A 74 -0.73 -12.25 3.28
C GLU A 74 -0.99 -10.74 3.09
N GLU A 75 -2.04 -10.37 2.34
CA GLU A 75 -2.45 -8.96 2.19
C GLU A 75 -2.90 -8.37 3.53
N ALA A 76 -3.67 -9.12 4.32
CA ALA A 76 -4.12 -8.69 5.63
C ALA A 76 -2.94 -8.55 6.62
N GLU A 77 -1.97 -9.46 6.59
CA GLU A 77 -0.74 -9.40 7.38
C GLU A 77 0.11 -8.20 6.98
N TRP A 78 0.30 -7.99 5.67
CA TRP A 78 1.03 -6.83 5.16
C TRP A 78 0.40 -5.52 5.67
N TYR A 79 -0.92 -5.40 5.56
CA TYR A 79 -1.65 -4.21 6.02
C TYR A 79 -1.49 -3.99 7.52
N ARG A 80 -1.55 -5.05 8.32
CA ARG A 80 -1.33 -4.98 9.76
C ARG A 80 0.06 -4.45 10.10
N GLU A 81 1.10 -4.93 9.43
CA GLU A 81 2.48 -4.45 9.63
C GLU A 81 2.63 -3.00 9.16
N HIS A 82 2.03 -2.63 8.03
CA HIS A 82 1.97 -1.23 7.58
C HIS A 82 1.38 -0.31 8.66
N LEU A 83 0.24 -0.69 9.25
CA LEU A 83 -0.37 0.11 10.33
C LEU A 83 0.53 0.24 11.57
N LYS A 84 1.29 -0.80 11.92
CA LYS A 84 2.27 -0.73 13.02
C LYS A 84 3.39 0.25 12.70
N VAL A 85 3.97 0.19 11.50
CA VAL A 85 5.01 1.13 11.06
C VAL A 85 4.47 2.57 11.05
N CYS A 86 3.26 2.80 10.55
CA CYS A 86 2.60 4.11 10.61
C CYS A 86 2.45 4.61 12.05
N ALA A 87 2.05 3.73 12.98
CA ALA A 87 1.88 4.08 14.38
C ALA A 87 3.22 4.37 15.08
N GLU A 88 4.28 3.65 14.72
CA GLU A 88 5.64 3.90 15.21
C GLU A 88 6.17 5.24 14.71
N LEU A 89 6.07 5.53 13.40
CA LEU A 89 6.43 6.83 12.82
C LEU A 89 5.67 7.97 13.49
N ARG A 90 4.34 7.83 13.67
CA ARG A 90 3.51 8.84 14.33
C ARG A 90 3.93 9.13 15.77
N ARG A 91 4.32 8.11 16.53
CA ARG A 91 4.78 8.28 17.93
C ARG A 91 6.15 8.95 18.02
N MET A 92 6.98 8.81 16.99
CA MET A 92 8.34 9.34 16.97
C MET A 92 8.43 10.70 16.28
N ALA A 93 7.46 11.04 15.43
CA ALA A 93 7.41 12.33 14.74
C ALA A 93 7.27 13.48 15.75
N ASP A 94 8.24 14.39 15.75
CA ASP A 94 8.37 15.51 16.71
C ASP A 94 8.51 16.86 15.99
N GLY A 95 8.43 16.87 14.66
CA GLY A 95 8.55 18.07 13.84
C GLY A 95 7.22 18.82 13.71
N SER A 96 7.34 20.12 13.41
CA SER A 96 6.22 21.02 13.11
C SER A 96 6.46 21.68 11.76
N VAL A 97 5.42 21.83 10.94
CA VAL A 97 5.48 22.52 9.65
C VAL A 97 5.85 24.02 9.82
N GLU A 98 5.66 24.56 11.02
CA GLU A 98 5.94 25.97 11.34
C GLU A 98 7.44 26.27 11.52
N ASP A 99 8.27 25.24 11.71
CA ASP A 99 9.71 25.40 12.00
C ASP A 99 10.59 25.57 10.75
N GLY A 100 10.02 25.59 9.56
CA GLY A 100 10.67 25.98 8.29
C GLY A 100 11.46 24.88 7.59
N ALA A 101 12.31 24.13 8.28
CA ALA A 101 12.99 22.94 7.75
C ALA A 101 12.53 21.70 8.52
N TRP A 102 12.25 20.64 7.81
CA TRP A 102 11.81 19.40 8.41
C TRP A 102 12.47 18.20 7.74
N HIS A 103 12.58 17.12 8.48
CA HIS A 103 13.30 15.93 8.11
C HIS A 103 12.32 14.76 8.00
N VAL A 104 12.52 13.90 7.01
CA VAL A 104 11.67 12.74 6.78
C VAL A 104 12.52 11.54 6.36
N PRO A 105 12.12 10.32 6.71
CA PRO A 105 12.64 9.13 6.06
C PRO A 105 12.30 9.16 4.56
N TYR A 106 13.29 8.93 3.72
CA TYR A 106 13.17 8.91 2.27
C TYR A 106 13.85 7.66 1.71
N TYR A 107 13.24 7.04 0.70
CA TYR A 107 13.81 5.88 0.02
C TYR A 107 14.46 6.26 -1.29
N ASP A 108 15.75 5.95 -1.41
CA ASP A 108 16.52 6.09 -2.66
C ASP A 108 16.47 4.76 -3.43
N SER A 109 15.66 4.71 -4.47
CA SER A 109 15.50 3.52 -5.31
C SER A 109 16.74 3.17 -6.16
N LEU A 110 17.70 4.10 -6.33
CA LEU A 110 18.91 3.85 -7.07
C LEU A 110 19.96 3.11 -6.24
N ASN A 111 19.99 3.40 -4.95
CA ASN A 111 20.96 2.83 -4.01
C ASN A 111 20.32 1.81 -3.06
N ASP A 112 19.00 1.57 -3.20
CA ASP A 112 18.22 0.69 -2.34
C ASP A 112 18.39 0.98 -0.84
N HIS A 113 18.29 2.25 -0.47
CA HIS A 113 18.63 2.72 0.86
C HIS A 113 17.59 3.72 1.40
N VAL A 114 17.27 3.64 2.70
CA VAL A 114 16.46 4.63 3.40
C VAL A 114 17.37 5.59 4.16
N PHE A 115 17.23 6.88 3.91
CA PHE A 115 18.01 7.93 4.53
C PHE A 115 17.12 9.10 4.99
N VAL A 116 17.70 10.01 5.75
CA VAL A 116 17.01 11.24 6.14
C VAL A 116 17.11 12.26 5.02
N TYR A 117 15.97 12.74 4.57
CA TYR A 117 15.89 13.84 3.62
C TYR A 117 15.39 15.11 4.32
N MET A 118 16.15 16.20 4.19
CA MET A 118 15.76 17.53 4.66
C MET A 118 15.02 18.27 3.56
N HIS A 119 13.89 18.85 3.89
CA HIS A 119 13.07 19.62 2.97
C HIS A 119 12.74 20.98 3.57
N ASP A 120 12.82 22.04 2.73
CA ASP A 120 12.35 23.37 3.03
C ASP A 120 10.99 23.57 2.35
N GLY A 121 9.96 23.90 3.10
CA GLY A 121 8.64 24.19 2.56
C GLY A 121 7.55 23.20 2.98
N TYR A 122 6.52 23.04 2.13
CA TYR A 122 5.37 22.21 2.44
C TYR A 122 5.68 20.72 2.32
N SER A 123 5.29 19.92 3.34
CA SER A 123 5.38 18.46 3.31
C SER A 123 4.03 17.82 3.03
N GLU A 124 4.01 16.84 2.12
CA GLU A 124 2.85 15.98 1.91
C GLU A 124 2.83 14.79 2.87
N THR A 125 3.96 14.49 3.55
CA THR A 125 4.00 13.41 4.53
C THR A 125 3.50 13.87 5.90
N PRO A 126 2.68 13.05 6.58
CA PRO A 126 2.17 13.38 7.91
C PRO A 126 3.20 13.15 9.03
N TYR A 127 4.36 12.55 8.74
CA TYR A 127 5.38 12.19 9.72
C TYR A 127 6.66 12.96 9.46
N ILE A 128 6.77 14.10 10.12
CA ILE A 128 7.91 15.01 10.02
C ILE A 128 8.68 15.04 11.34
N PHE A 129 9.98 15.29 11.24
CA PHE A 129 10.90 15.29 12.35
C PHE A 129 11.59 16.66 12.42
N ALA A 130 11.85 17.12 13.65
CA ALA A 130 12.46 18.42 13.91
C ALA A 130 13.97 18.46 13.54
N SER A 131 14.62 17.31 13.47
CA SER A 131 16.05 17.21 13.17
C SER A 131 16.40 15.92 12.40
N ASP A 132 17.55 15.94 11.75
CA ASP A 132 18.18 14.76 11.15
C ASP A 132 18.33 13.62 12.16
N GLU A 133 18.74 13.95 13.39
CA GLU A 133 18.98 13.00 14.47
C GLU A 133 17.69 12.29 14.93
N SER A 134 16.57 13.01 15.03
CA SER A 134 15.29 12.42 15.38
C SER A 134 14.73 11.55 14.26
N ALA A 135 14.87 11.96 12.99
CA ALA A 135 14.48 11.17 11.83
C ALA A 135 15.35 9.91 11.68
N GLN A 136 16.68 10.03 11.85
CA GLN A 136 17.58 8.86 11.80
C GLN A 136 17.27 7.87 12.93
N LYS A 137 16.98 8.34 14.13
CA LYS A 137 16.54 7.48 15.24
C LYS A 137 15.26 6.72 14.91
N ALA A 138 14.32 7.32 14.17
CA ALA A 138 13.13 6.63 13.73
C ALA A 138 13.47 5.52 12.72
N ILE A 139 14.35 5.79 11.74
CA ILE A 139 14.84 4.78 10.79
C ILE A 139 15.49 3.61 11.54
N ASP A 140 16.40 3.90 12.46
CA ASP A 140 17.15 2.89 13.23
C ASP A 140 16.22 2.05 14.13
N THR A 141 15.19 2.68 14.71
CA THR A 141 14.25 2.01 15.63
C THR A 141 13.27 1.10 14.89
N ILE A 142 12.74 1.57 13.76
CA ILE A 142 11.76 0.81 12.96
C ILE A 142 12.48 -0.26 12.14
N GLY A 143 13.66 0.06 11.64
CA GLY A 143 14.47 -0.76 10.76
C GLY A 143 14.22 -0.47 9.28
N GLU A 144 15.31 -0.36 8.53
CA GLU A 144 15.28 0.01 7.11
C GLU A 144 14.41 -0.94 6.27
N GLU A 145 14.57 -2.26 6.44
CA GLU A 145 13.80 -3.26 5.69
C GLU A 145 12.29 -3.18 5.97
N ARG A 146 11.90 -2.89 7.22
CA ARG A 146 10.49 -2.69 7.54
C ARG A 146 9.94 -1.42 6.92
N LEU A 147 10.72 -0.33 6.90
CA LEU A 147 10.34 0.91 6.22
C LEU A 147 10.22 0.70 4.72
N LYS A 148 11.18 0.04 4.07
CA LYS A 148 11.12 -0.31 2.64
C LYS A 148 9.83 -1.06 2.34
N LYS A 149 9.61 -2.17 2.99
CA LYS A 149 8.48 -3.07 2.70
C LYS A 149 7.12 -2.48 3.05
N TYR A 150 6.97 -1.91 4.23
CA TYR A 150 5.66 -1.55 4.77
C TYR A 150 5.32 -0.06 4.68
N TRP A 151 6.30 0.81 4.51
CA TRP A 151 6.06 2.24 4.34
C TRP A 151 6.22 2.66 2.88
N PHE A 152 7.35 2.34 2.26
CA PHE A 152 7.65 2.71 0.88
C PHE A 152 7.11 1.72 -0.15
N ARG A 153 6.59 0.55 0.27
CA ARG A 153 6.02 -0.49 -0.60
C ARG A 153 7.02 -1.01 -1.62
N VAL A 154 8.26 -1.15 -1.23
CA VAL A 154 9.29 -1.80 -2.05
C VAL A 154 9.00 -3.29 -2.07
N GLU A 155 8.80 -3.84 -3.25
CA GLU A 155 8.63 -5.28 -3.48
C GLU A 155 10.01 -5.90 -3.73
N ASP A 156 10.25 -7.11 -3.18
CA ASP A 156 11.47 -7.90 -3.36
C ASP A 156 11.63 -8.41 -4.81
#